data_ffe9c268e75551fff2ecf6d4d7d0d57e
#
_entry.id   ffe9c268e75551fff2ecf6d4d7d0d57e
#
_cell.length_a   1.000
_cell.length_b   1.000
_cell.length_c   1.000
_cell.angle_alpha   90.00
_cell.angle_beta   90.00
_cell.angle_gamma   90.00
#
_symmetry.space_group_name_H-M   'P 1'
#
loop_
_entity.id
_entity.type
_entity.pdbx_description
1 polymer ?
#
loop_
_entity_poly.entity_id
_entity_poly.type
_entity_poly.pdbx_seq_one_letter_code
_entity_poly.pdbx_strand_id
1 'polypeptide(L)'
;QIMPMYDYGSVNETGDLSYNAAGAQNWGYDPENYNVPEGSYSSDPSNPSTRVAEMKQMVKELHKNDIRVIMDVVYNHVYNAASHSFNKTVPGYYFRYDANGALVNNSGCGNDTASERKMMRKYIVDSVTYWAKNYNVDGFRFDLMGLIDLETMKEVRAALDKIDPSIIILGEGWDMNTTMDKSRMTIQPNAYEVASDGKNNG
;
A
#
# COMPACT_ATOMS: atom_id res chain seq x y z
N GLN A 1 2.75 8.08 12.01
CA GLN A 1 2.17 7.10 11.07
C GLN A 1 0.67 7.26 11.06
N ILE A 2 0.07 7.18 9.87
CA ILE A 2 -1.38 7.27 9.64
C ILE A 2 -1.81 5.96 8.97
N MET A 3 -2.93 5.37 9.40
CA MET A 3 -3.55 4.20 8.76
C MET A 3 -3.85 4.46 7.29
N PRO A 4 -4.14 3.44 6.46
CA PRO A 4 -4.30 3.62 5.01
C PRO A 4 -5.21 4.79 4.65
N MET A 5 -4.72 5.67 3.76
CA MET A 5 -5.38 6.92 3.36
C MET A 5 -5.81 6.92 1.90
N TYR A 6 -5.51 5.86 1.16
CA TYR A 6 -6.03 5.67 -0.19
C TYR A 6 -7.38 4.97 -0.17
N ASP A 7 -8.08 5.03 -1.27
CA ASP A 7 -9.42 4.52 -1.46
C ASP A 7 -9.53 3.02 -1.18
N TYR A 8 -10.46 2.64 -0.30
CA TYR A 8 -10.73 1.27 0.11
C TYR A 8 -12.21 0.89 -0.10
N GLY A 9 -12.46 -0.39 -0.39
CA GLY A 9 -13.70 -0.85 -1.00
C GLY A 9 -14.88 -1.08 -0.07
N SER A 10 -14.66 -1.14 1.25
CA SER A 10 -15.71 -1.57 2.19
C SER A 10 -16.50 -0.44 2.83
N VAL A 11 -16.27 0.81 2.44
CA VAL A 11 -17.01 1.96 2.95
C VAL A 11 -17.86 2.62 1.85
N ASN A 12 -19.05 3.08 2.19
CA ASN A 12 -19.82 3.98 1.33
C ASN A 12 -19.42 5.42 1.65
N GLU A 13 -18.52 5.99 0.85
CA GLU A 13 -17.97 7.32 1.05
C GLU A 13 -19.02 8.44 1.14
N THR A 14 -20.19 8.24 0.52
CA THR A 14 -21.31 9.21 0.51
C THR A 14 -22.45 8.83 1.47
N GLY A 15 -22.24 7.76 2.25
CA GLY A 15 -23.22 7.27 3.22
C GLY A 15 -23.15 7.99 4.57
N ASP A 16 -23.83 7.41 5.54
CA ASP A 16 -23.71 7.86 6.93
C ASP A 16 -22.38 7.39 7.52
N LEU A 17 -21.48 8.33 7.77
CA LEU A 17 -20.15 8.11 8.34
C LEU A 17 -20.10 8.44 9.85
N SER A 18 -21.25 8.62 10.51
CA SER A 18 -21.30 8.84 11.96
C SER A 18 -20.72 7.63 12.72
N TYR A 19 -20.18 7.90 13.91
CA TYR A 19 -19.41 6.92 14.71
C TYR A 19 -20.09 5.55 14.90
N ASN A 20 -21.41 5.52 14.99
CA ASN A 20 -22.19 4.30 15.20
C ASN A 20 -22.87 3.76 13.94
N ALA A 21 -22.64 4.36 12.77
CA ALA A 21 -23.23 3.88 11.53
C ALA A 21 -22.61 2.54 11.11
N ALA A 22 -23.43 1.64 10.61
CA ALA A 22 -22.96 0.35 10.12
C ALA A 22 -22.00 0.55 8.93
N GLY A 23 -20.78 -0.01 9.01
CA GLY A 23 -19.77 0.11 7.99
C GLY A 23 -19.00 1.45 7.96
N ALA A 24 -19.28 2.39 8.88
CA ALA A 24 -18.57 3.67 8.96
C ALA A 24 -17.18 3.52 9.61
N GLN A 25 -17.00 2.55 10.50
CA GLN A 25 -15.71 2.29 11.12
C GLN A 25 -14.91 1.33 10.28
N ASN A 26 -13.86 1.84 9.64
CA ASN A 26 -12.96 1.07 8.79
C ASN A 26 -11.51 1.48 9.08
N TRP A 27 -10.61 0.49 9.11
CA TRP A 27 -9.19 0.73 9.30
C TRP A 27 -8.45 0.96 7.98
N GLY A 28 -9.12 0.73 6.83
CA GLY A 28 -8.58 0.97 5.49
C GLY A 28 -7.71 -0.14 4.92
N TYR A 29 -7.69 -1.34 5.53
CA TYR A 29 -6.87 -2.47 5.05
C TYR A 29 -7.60 -3.32 3.99
N ASP A 30 -8.42 -2.70 3.18
CA ASP A 30 -9.16 -3.32 2.06
C ASP A 30 -9.09 -2.47 0.79
N PRO A 31 -7.89 -2.30 0.22
CA PRO A 31 -7.62 -1.34 -0.85
C PRO A 31 -8.39 -1.64 -2.14
N GLU A 32 -8.91 -0.58 -2.76
CA GLU A 32 -9.56 -0.64 -4.09
C GLU A 32 -8.77 0.20 -5.11
N ASN A 33 -8.49 1.48 -4.82
CA ASN A 33 -7.74 2.35 -5.72
C ASN A 33 -6.52 2.96 -5.01
N TYR A 34 -5.35 2.34 -5.17
CA TYR A 34 -4.11 2.68 -4.46
C TYR A 34 -3.60 4.12 -4.64
N ASN A 35 -3.98 4.80 -5.73
CA ASN A 35 -3.43 6.14 -6.07
C ASN A 35 -4.47 7.27 -5.93
N VAL A 36 -5.54 7.02 -5.17
CA VAL A 36 -6.62 7.96 -4.93
C VAL A 36 -6.79 8.13 -3.42
N PRO A 37 -6.86 9.35 -2.88
CA PRO A 37 -7.18 9.55 -1.47
C PRO A 37 -8.58 9.01 -1.13
N GLU A 38 -8.74 8.46 0.07
CA GLU A 38 -9.99 7.95 0.59
C GLU A 38 -11.04 9.06 0.74
N GLY A 39 -12.23 8.84 0.20
CA GLY A 39 -13.29 9.83 0.17
C GLY A 39 -14.06 9.97 1.48
N SER A 40 -14.13 8.94 2.30
CA SER A 40 -14.82 9.02 3.61
C SER A 40 -14.15 9.99 4.59
N TYR A 41 -12.91 10.39 4.34
CA TYR A 41 -12.22 11.43 5.09
C TYR A 41 -12.42 12.84 4.50
N SER A 42 -13.04 12.95 3.32
CA SER A 42 -13.23 14.22 2.64
C SER A 42 -14.52 14.92 3.09
N SER A 43 -14.49 16.24 3.14
CA SER A 43 -15.68 17.06 3.39
C SER A 43 -16.67 17.03 2.21
N ASP A 44 -16.21 16.66 1.01
CA ASP A 44 -17.04 16.42 -0.19
C ASP A 44 -16.49 15.21 -0.97
N PRO A 45 -16.89 13.98 -0.60
CA PRO A 45 -16.43 12.76 -1.25
C PRO A 45 -16.82 12.66 -2.73
N SER A 46 -17.89 13.35 -3.14
CA SER A 46 -18.35 13.35 -4.54
C SER A 46 -17.45 14.18 -5.46
N ASN A 47 -16.61 15.05 -4.90
CA ASN A 47 -15.70 15.88 -5.66
C ASN A 47 -14.25 15.38 -5.51
N PRO A 48 -13.67 14.75 -6.53
CA PRO A 48 -12.31 14.21 -6.46
C PRO A 48 -11.24 15.27 -6.12
N SER A 49 -11.44 16.52 -6.54
CA SER A 49 -10.51 17.59 -6.25
C SER A 49 -10.47 17.98 -4.77
N THR A 50 -11.59 17.84 -4.06
CA THR A 50 -11.67 18.15 -2.62
C THR A 50 -10.82 17.16 -1.84
N ARG A 51 -10.99 15.83 -2.02
CA ARG A 51 -10.18 14.82 -1.30
C ARG A 51 -8.68 14.98 -1.53
N VAL A 52 -8.28 15.32 -2.77
CA VAL A 52 -6.88 15.58 -3.11
C VAL A 52 -6.35 16.81 -2.39
N ALA A 53 -7.10 17.93 -2.40
CA ALA A 53 -6.70 19.17 -1.77
C ALA A 53 -6.59 19.04 -0.25
N GLU A 54 -7.58 18.40 0.39
CA GLU A 54 -7.63 18.21 1.85
C GLU A 54 -6.51 17.30 2.34
N MET A 55 -6.19 16.21 1.63
CA MET A 55 -5.07 15.36 1.99
C MET A 55 -3.73 16.10 1.88
N LYS A 56 -3.53 16.89 0.83
CA LYS A 56 -2.33 17.74 0.71
C LYS A 56 -2.26 18.80 1.81
N GLN A 57 -3.41 19.35 2.19
CA GLN A 57 -3.48 20.31 3.30
C GLN A 57 -3.11 19.63 4.63
N MET A 58 -3.61 18.44 4.91
CA MET A 58 -3.26 17.69 6.12
C MET A 58 -1.75 17.47 6.24
N VAL A 59 -1.12 16.97 5.17
CA VAL A 59 0.33 16.75 5.16
C VAL A 59 1.07 18.08 5.39
N LYS A 60 0.66 19.15 4.71
CA LYS A 60 1.25 20.49 4.86
C LYS A 60 1.14 21.01 6.30
N GLU A 61 -0.02 20.85 6.95
CA GLU A 61 -0.21 21.31 8.34
C GLU A 61 0.63 20.50 9.34
N LEU A 62 0.80 19.20 9.11
CA LEU A 62 1.70 18.36 9.91
C LEU A 62 3.15 18.82 9.76
N HIS A 63 3.61 19.07 8.53
CA HIS A 63 4.97 19.57 8.28
C HIS A 63 5.24 20.95 8.90
N LYS A 64 4.26 21.85 8.94
CA LYS A 64 4.40 23.14 9.65
C LYS A 64 4.66 22.99 11.15
N ASN A 65 4.31 21.84 11.71
CA ASN A 65 4.54 21.53 13.11
C ASN A 65 5.70 20.53 13.29
N ASP A 66 6.59 20.43 12.31
CA ASP A 66 7.76 19.53 12.29
C ASP A 66 7.41 18.05 12.49
N ILE A 67 6.21 17.64 12.04
CA ILE A 67 5.74 16.26 12.12
C ILE A 67 5.84 15.61 10.73
N ARG A 68 6.67 14.58 10.59
CA ARG A 68 6.78 13.76 9.38
C ARG A 68 5.58 12.83 9.25
N VAL A 69 5.16 12.57 8.01
CA VAL A 69 4.01 11.73 7.68
C VAL A 69 4.47 10.39 7.12
N ILE A 70 4.19 9.30 7.81
CA ILE A 70 4.38 7.92 7.32
C ILE A 70 3.01 7.36 6.94
N MET A 71 2.85 6.99 5.68
CA MET A 71 1.62 6.40 5.14
C MET A 71 1.65 4.88 5.28
N ASP A 72 0.61 4.31 5.86
CA ASP A 72 0.41 2.86 5.89
C ASP A 72 -0.10 2.39 4.52
N VAL A 73 0.55 1.39 3.93
CA VAL A 73 0.28 0.92 2.57
C VAL A 73 0.07 -0.60 2.52
N VAL A 74 -0.95 -1.04 1.81
CA VAL A 74 -1.42 -2.43 1.75
C VAL A 74 -1.32 -2.93 0.31
N TYR A 75 -0.09 -3.15 -0.19
CA TYR A 75 0.10 -3.67 -1.55
C TYR A 75 0.04 -5.18 -1.65
N ASN A 76 -0.11 -5.88 -0.52
CA ASN A 76 -0.11 -7.34 -0.47
C ASN A 76 -1.42 -7.98 -0.93
N HIS A 77 -2.54 -7.27 -0.90
CA HIS A 77 -3.85 -7.73 -1.39
C HIS A 77 -4.73 -6.56 -1.87
N VAL A 78 -5.89 -6.86 -2.42
CA VAL A 78 -6.95 -5.90 -2.74
C VAL A 78 -8.26 -6.34 -2.10
N TYR A 79 -9.23 -5.41 -1.97
CA TYR A 79 -10.54 -5.69 -1.40
C TYR A 79 -11.24 -6.87 -2.09
N ASN A 80 -11.34 -6.87 -3.42
CA ASN A 80 -11.95 -7.95 -4.18
C ASN A 80 -11.23 -8.19 -5.52
N ALA A 81 -10.40 -9.23 -5.59
CA ALA A 81 -9.62 -9.53 -6.78
C ALA A 81 -10.46 -9.78 -8.04
N ALA A 82 -11.66 -10.37 -7.90
CA ALA A 82 -12.51 -10.70 -9.07
C ALA A 82 -13.05 -9.44 -9.76
N SER A 83 -13.42 -8.41 -8.98
CA SER A 83 -13.95 -7.14 -9.49
C SER A 83 -12.89 -6.08 -9.73
N HIS A 84 -11.67 -6.26 -9.21
CA HIS A 84 -10.60 -5.26 -9.27
C HIS A 84 -10.14 -4.97 -10.71
N SER A 85 -9.76 -3.73 -10.97
CA SER A 85 -9.27 -3.26 -12.26
C SER A 85 -8.08 -4.06 -12.79
N PHE A 86 -7.19 -4.53 -11.92
CA PHE A 86 -6.06 -5.40 -12.28
C PHE A 86 -6.52 -6.66 -13.01
N ASN A 87 -7.50 -7.37 -12.44
CA ASN A 87 -7.97 -8.62 -13.02
C ASN A 87 -8.82 -8.40 -14.27
N LYS A 88 -9.55 -7.28 -14.33
CA LYS A 88 -10.32 -6.90 -15.55
C LYS A 88 -9.40 -6.51 -16.71
N THR A 89 -8.26 -5.87 -16.41
CA THR A 89 -7.33 -5.40 -17.45
C THR A 89 -6.46 -6.54 -17.97
N VAL A 90 -5.86 -7.35 -17.07
CA VAL A 90 -5.05 -8.51 -17.46
C VAL A 90 -5.38 -9.68 -16.53
N PRO A 91 -6.41 -10.47 -16.86
CA PRO A 91 -6.82 -11.62 -16.05
C PRO A 91 -5.67 -12.58 -15.76
N GLY A 92 -5.56 -12.99 -14.50
CA GLY A 92 -4.55 -13.96 -14.07
C GLY A 92 -3.12 -13.43 -13.92
N TYR A 93 -2.89 -12.11 -14.12
CA TYR A 93 -1.52 -11.58 -14.05
C TYR A 93 -1.14 -10.98 -12.69
N TYR A 94 -1.97 -10.16 -12.11
CA TYR A 94 -1.59 -9.35 -10.94
C TYR A 94 -1.73 -10.06 -9.59
N PHE A 95 -2.39 -11.21 -9.57
CA PHE A 95 -2.59 -12.01 -8.36
C PHE A 95 -1.86 -13.33 -8.44
N ARG A 96 -1.55 -13.90 -7.26
CA ARG A 96 -1.00 -15.25 -7.14
C ARG A 96 -2.11 -16.29 -7.24
N TYR A 97 -1.82 -17.35 -7.97
CA TYR A 97 -2.71 -18.50 -8.14
C TYR A 97 -1.98 -19.77 -7.78
N ASP A 98 -2.70 -20.74 -7.22
CA ASP A 98 -2.20 -22.08 -6.98
C ASP A 98 -2.17 -22.94 -8.26
N ALA A 99 -1.71 -24.18 -8.13
CA ALA A 99 -1.63 -25.11 -9.27
C ALA A 99 -3.00 -25.49 -9.87
N ASN A 100 -4.09 -25.25 -9.16
CA ASN A 100 -5.47 -25.51 -9.59
C ASN A 100 -6.12 -24.24 -10.21
N GLY A 101 -5.42 -23.11 -10.23
CA GLY A 101 -5.93 -21.84 -10.73
C GLY A 101 -6.82 -21.09 -9.71
N ALA A 102 -6.80 -21.47 -8.44
CA ALA A 102 -7.47 -20.74 -7.38
C ALA A 102 -6.57 -19.60 -6.85
N LEU A 103 -7.18 -18.49 -6.42
CA LEU A 103 -6.44 -17.40 -5.77
C LEU A 103 -5.73 -17.88 -4.50
N VAL A 104 -4.46 -17.55 -4.37
CA VAL A 104 -3.70 -17.74 -3.13
C VAL A 104 -4.17 -16.71 -2.10
N ASN A 105 -4.25 -17.12 -0.83
CA ASN A 105 -4.77 -16.30 0.27
C ASN A 105 -3.88 -16.41 1.52
N ASN A 106 -2.61 -16.06 1.40
CA ASN A 106 -1.71 -16.02 2.57
C ASN A 106 -1.92 -14.74 3.40
N SER A 107 -2.43 -13.67 2.78
CA SER A 107 -2.84 -12.45 3.47
C SER A 107 -4.01 -12.67 4.45
N GLY A 108 -4.81 -13.72 4.26
CA GLY A 108 -6.06 -13.92 4.98
C GLY A 108 -7.23 -13.06 4.48
N CYS A 109 -6.99 -12.24 3.43
CA CYS A 109 -7.96 -11.28 2.88
C CYS A 109 -8.58 -11.73 1.55
N GLY A 110 -8.43 -13.01 1.19
CA GLY A 110 -9.05 -13.61 -0.01
C GLY A 110 -8.18 -13.60 -1.25
N ASN A 111 -7.07 -12.86 -1.27
CA ASN A 111 -6.14 -12.83 -2.40
C ASN A 111 -4.76 -12.32 -1.97
N ASP A 112 -3.74 -12.69 -2.73
CA ASP A 112 -2.40 -12.11 -2.64
C ASP A 112 -2.02 -11.48 -3.99
N THR A 113 -1.46 -10.28 -3.99
CA THR A 113 -0.88 -9.68 -5.19
C THR A 113 0.44 -10.36 -5.54
N ALA A 114 0.71 -10.48 -6.84
CA ALA A 114 1.94 -11.09 -7.34
C ALA A 114 3.04 -10.03 -7.56
N SER A 115 3.58 -9.50 -6.45
CA SER A 115 4.58 -8.43 -6.46
C SER A 115 5.84 -8.80 -7.25
N GLU A 116 6.18 -10.08 -7.31
CA GLU A 116 7.30 -10.63 -8.09
C GLU A 116 7.14 -10.50 -9.61
N ARG A 117 5.93 -10.19 -10.08
CA ARG A 117 5.66 -9.97 -11.50
C ARG A 117 5.96 -8.53 -11.91
N LYS A 118 6.66 -8.37 -13.02
CA LYS A 118 7.24 -7.11 -13.46
C LYS A 118 6.28 -5.93 -13.43
N MET A 119 5.03 -6.10 -13.90
CA MET A 119 4.08 -4.98 -13.95
C MET A 119 3.44 -4.69 -12.59
N MET A 120 3.29 -5.70 -11.71
CA MET A 120 2.86 -5.45 -10.34
C MET A 120 3.95 -4.72 -9.54
N ARG A 121 5.20 -5.15 -9.66
CA ARG A 121 6.36 -4.45 -9.10
C ARG A 121 6.41 -3.01 -9.57
N LYS A 122 6.34 -2.79 -10.89
CA LYS A 122 6.30 -1.44 -11.45
C LYS A 122 5.18 -0.60 -10.85
N TYR A 123 3.99 -1.18 -10.70
CA TYR A 123 2.85 -0.49 -10.12
C TYR A 123 3.12 -0.05 -8.66
N ILE A 124 3.68 -0.93 -7.84
CA ILE A 124 4.03 -0.62 -6.44
C ILE A 124 5.07 0.51 -6.38
N VAL A 125 6.14 0.41 -7.18
CA VAL A 125 7.21 1.42 -7.23
C VAL A 125 6.68 2.78 -7.72
N ASP A 126 5.86 2.78 -8.77
CA ASP A 126 5.24 4.00 -9.29
C ASP A 126 4.28 4.62 -8.27
N SER A 127 3.52 3.80 -7.54
CA SER A 127 2.56 4.24 -6.54
C SER A 127 3.24 4.94 -5.36
N VAL A 128 4.26 4.33 -4.74
CA VAL A 128 4.97 4.99 -3.65
C VAL A 128 5.69 6.27 -4.11
N THR A 129 6.23 6.25 -5.34
CA THR A 129 6.84 7.43 -5.96
C THR A 129 5.81 8.55 -6.18
N TYR A 130 4.61 8.19 -6.60
CA TYR A 130 3.49 9.12 -6.76
C TYR A 130 3.12 9.80 -5.43
N TRP A 131 2.95 9.03 -4.36
CA TRP A 131 2.63 9.57 -3.03
C TRP A 131 3.75 10.45 -2.48
N ALA A 132 5.00 10.02 -2.60
CA ALA A 132 6.15 10.81 -2.16
C ALA A 132 6.24 12.16 -2.90
N LYS A 133 6.08 12.16 -4.23
CA LYS A 133 6.23 13.37 -5.05
C LYS A 133 5.04 14.31 -5.01
N ASN A 134 3.82 13.77 -4.99
CA ASN A 134 2.60 14.58 -5.15
C ASN A 134 1.97 15.00 -3.84
N TYR A 135 2.23 14.25 -2.77
CA TYR A 135 1.69 14.51 -1.43
C TYR A 135 2.75 14.80 -0.39
N ASN A 136 4.04 14.68 -0.74
CA ASN A 136 5.18 14.91 0.15
C ASN A 136 5.14 14.05 1.42
N VAL A 137 4.70 12.79 1.32
CA VAL A 137 4.79 11.86 2.45
C VAL A 137 6.24 11.49 2.71
N ASP A 138 6.61 11.36 3.98
CA ASP A 138 7.99 11.20 4.44
C ASP A 138 8.36 9.74 4.69
N GLY A 139 7.43 8.84 4.47
CA GLY A 139 7.69 7.41 4.64
C GLY A 139 6.49 6.52 4.36
N PHE A 140 6.77 5.23 4.32
CA PHE A 140 5.78 4.18 4.07
C PHE A 140 5.95 3.04 5.06
N ARG A 141 4.84 2.60 5.66
CA ARG A 141 4.77 1.36 6.42
C ARG A 141 4.05 0.32 5.57
N PHE A 142 4.73 -0.75 5.21
CA PHE A 142 4.17 -1.82 4.38
C PHE A 142 3.47 -2.86 5.25
N ASP A 143 2.16 -2.92 5.15
CA ASP A 143 1.34 -3.96 5.72
C ASP A 143 1.73 -5.31 5.13
N LEU A 144 1.87 -6.36 5.97
CA LEU A 144 2.29 -7.70 5.58
C LEU A 144 3.44 -7.68 4.55
N MET A 145 4.49 -6.89 4.82
CA MET A 145 5.64 -6.73 3.92
C MET A 145 6.30 -8.06 3.55
N GLY A 146 6.19 -9.07 4.43
CA GLY A 146 6.68 -10.42 4.15
C GLY A 146 6.02 -11.12 2.97
N LEU A 147 4.86 -10.64 2.49
CA LEU A 147 4.20 -11.11 1.27
C LEU A 147 4.71 -10.41 0.00
N ILE A 148 5.45 -9.31 0.14
CA ILE A 148 6.06 -8.59 -0.98
C ILE A 148 7.44 -9.18 -1.25
N ASP A 149 7.77 -9.41 -2.52
CA ASP A 149 9.08 -9.94 -2.87
C ASP A 149 10.19 -8.92 -2.65
N LEU A 150 11.38 -9.46 -2.31
CA LEU A 150 12.54 -8.68 -1.92
C LEU A 150 13.02 -7.72 -3.01
N GLU A 151 12.97 -8.14 -4.29
CA GLU A 151 13.39 -7.29 -5.40
C GLU A 151 12.46 -6.09 -5.57
N THR A 152 11.15 -6.27 -5.33
CA THR A 152 10.20 -5.14 -5.33
C THR A 152 10.56 -4.14 -4.24
N MET A 153 10.86 -4.59 -3.03
CA MET A 153 11.23 -3.68 -1.95
C MET A 153 12.58 -2.98 -2.18
N LYS A 154 13.54 -3.67 -2.79
CA LYS A 154 14.80 -3.03 -3.23
C LYS A 154 14.56 -1.94 -4.28
N GLU A 155 13.70 -2.20 -5.27
CA GLU A 155 13.35 -1.19 -6.27
C GLU A 155 12.57 -0.02 -5.66
N VAL A 156 11.69 -0.28 -4.70
CA VAL A 156 11.01 0.77 -3.91
C VAL A 156 12.03 1.66 -3.20
N ARG A 157 12.98 1.06 -2.46
CA ARG A 157 14.03 1.81 -1.77
C ARG A 157 14.85 2.66 -2.75
N ALA A 158 15.31 2.05 -3.83
CA ALA A 158 16.11 2.74 -4.84
C ALA A 158 15.34 3.89 -5.54
N ALA A 159 14.03 3.76 -5.72
CA ALA A 159 13.21 4.80 -6.32
C ALA A 159 12.98 5.98 -5.35
N LEU A 160 12.74 5.68 -4.08
CA LEU A 160 12.55 6.69 -3.04
C LEU A 160 13.84 7.44 -2.72
N ASP A 161 15.00 6.76 -2.72
CA ASP A 161 16.33 7.40 -2.53
C ASP A 161 16.64 8.46 -3.59
N LYS A 162 16.13 8.29 -4.81
CA LYS A 162 16.27 9.30 -5.88
C LYS A 162 15.41 10.53 -5.64
N ILE A 163 14.40 10.46 -4.78
CA ILE A 163 13.55 11.58 -4.40
C ILE A 163 14.16 12.25 -3.16
N ASP A 164 14.26 11.50 -2.09
CA ASP A 164 14.88 11.89 -0.83
C ASP A 164 15.32 10.63 -0.05
N PRO A 165 16.63 10.42 0.18
CA PRO A 165 17.13 9.26 0.93
C PRO A 165 16.70 9.25 2.41
N SER A 166 16.11 10.33 2.92
CA SER A 166 15.55 10.36 4.28
C SER A 166 14.13 9.78 4.37
N ILE A 167 13.50 9.42 3.25
CA ILE A 167 12.18 8.78 3.26
C ILE A 167 12.27 7.42 3.96
N ILE A 168 11.43 7.24 4.96
CA ILE A 168 11.42 6.05 5.81
C ILE A 168 10.68 4.90 5.12
N ILE A 169 11.24 3.70 5.17
CA ILE A 169 10.51 2.46 4.87
C ILE A 169 10.54 1.58 6.11
N LEU A 170 9.38 1.12 6.53
CA LEU A 170 9.22 0.11 7.57
C LEU A 170 8.08 -0.83 7.19
N GLY A 171 7.94 -1.97 7.86
CA GLY A 171 6.86 -2.89 7.53
C GLY A 171 6.86 -4.15 8.38
N GLU A 172 5.83 -4.97 8.17
CA GLU A 172 5.65 -6.24 8.84
C GLU A 172 6.33 -7.37 8.09
N GLY A 173 7.50 -7.76 8.56
CA GLY A 173 8.31 -8.84 7.97
C GLY A 173 7.91 -10.24 8.44
N TRP A 174 6.64 -10.54 8.56
CA TRP A 174 6.15 -11.86 8.97
C TRP A 174 6.40 -12.91 7.90
N ASP A 175 6.79 -14.12 8.29
CA ASP A 175 6.82 -15.30 7.43
C ASP A 175 5.40 -15.88 7.33
N MET A 176 4.68 -15.55 6.27
CA MET A 176 3.29 -15.92 6.05
C MET A 176 3.14 -17.25 5.29
N ASN A 177 4.20 -18.07 5.21
CA ASN A 177 4.19 -19.37 4.52
C ASN A 177 3.72 -19.31 3.05
N THR A 178 4.12 -18.28 2.31
CA THR A 178 3.78 -18.19 0.88
C THR A 178 4.44 -19.32 0.07
N THR A 179 3.95 -19.56 -1.13
CA THR A 179 4.56 -20.49 -2.09
C THR A 179 5.88 -19.97 -2.68
N MET A 180 6.22 -18.71 -2.41
CA MET A 180 7.47 -18.09 -2.83
C MET A 180 8.62 -18.64 -1.98
N ASP A 181 9.79 -18.82 -2.60
CA ASP A 181 11.03 -19.16 -1.87
C ASP A 181 11.31 -18.09 -0.81
N LYS A 182 11.56 -18.51 0.44
CA LYS A 182 11.80 -17.62 1.58
C LYS A 182 12.95 -16.64 1.35
N SER A 183 13.97 -17.04 0.57
CA SER A 183 15.09 -16.15 0.20
C SER A 183 14.67 -14.97 -0.69
N ARG A 184 13.48 -15.04 -1.28
CA ARG A 184 12.92 -14.01 -2.16
C ARG A 184 11.85 -13.14 -1.47
N MET A 185 11.52 -13.42 -0.23
CA MET A 185 10.49 -12.70 0.54
C MET A 185 11.11 -11.61 1.40
N THR A 186 10.39 -10.51 1.60
CA THR A 186 10.81 -9.44 2.51
C THR A 186 10.40 -9.75 3.95
N ILE A 187 10.78 -10.93 4.40
CA ILE A 187 10.64 -11.36 5.81
C ILE A 187 11.75 -10.77 6.66
N GLN A 188 11.54 -10.72 7.97
CA GLN A 188 12.48 -10.11 8.92
C GLN A 188 13.94 -10.54 8.71
N PRO A 189 14.29 -11.84 8.50
CA PRO A 189 15.66 -12.25 8.27
C PRO A 189 16.31 -11.64 7.01
N ASN A 190 15.54 -11.23 6.01
CA ASN A 190 16.01 -10.69 4.74
C ASN A 190 15.88 -9.16 4.66
N ALA A 191 15.23 -8.50 5.63
CA ALA A 191 14.92 -7.08 5.57
C ALA A 191 16.18 -6.18 5.46
N TYR A 192 17.32 -6.63 5.96
CA TYR A 192 18.60 -5.93 5.83
C TYR A 192 19.01 -5.68 4.37
N GLU A 193 18.56 -6.53 3.44
CA GLU A 193 18.89 -6.38 2.02
C GLU A 193 18.15 -5.20 1.34
N VAL A 194 17.11 -4.69 1.98
CA VAL A 194 16.37 -3.50 1.50
C VAL A 194 17.07 -2.20 1.90
N ALA A 195 17.95 -2.27 2.91
CA ALA A 195 18.67 -1.10 3.39
C ALA A 195 19.60 -0.54 2.31
N SER A 196 19.57 0.76 2.03
CA SER A 196 20.55 1.43 1.21
C SER A 196 21.81 1.73 2.02
N ASP A 197 22.98 1.32 1.51
CA ASP A 197 24.32 1.75 1.94
C ASP A 197 24.51 1.88 3.47
N GLY A 198 24.18 0.84 4.23
CA GLY A 198 24.44 0.76 5.66
C GLY A 198 23.47 1.52 6.55
N LYS A 199 22.39 2.07 6.03
CA LYS A 199 21.27 2.60 6.83
C LYS A 199 20.34 1.45 7.15
N ASN A 200 20.30 1.04 8.40
CA ASN A 200 19.27 0.15 8.91
C ASN A 200 17.92 0.88 8.87
N ASN A 201 17.07 0.49 7.94
CA ASN A 201 15.66 0.79 7.99
C ASN A 201 15.03 -0.25 8.92
N GLY A 202 14.78 0.14 10.17
CA GLY A 202 14.16 -0.71 11.21
C GLY A 202 12.69 -0.95 10.94
#